data_6563980639011ee137772da7572453fd
#
_entry.id   6563980639011ee137772da7572453fd
#
_cell.length_a   1.000
_cell.length_b   1.000
_cell.length_c   1.000
_cell.angle_alpha   90.00
_cell.angle_beta   90.00
_cell.angle_gamma   90.00
#
_symmetry.space_group_name_H-M   'P 1'
#
loop_
_entity.id
_entity.type
_entity.pdbx_description
1 polymer ?
#
loop_
_entity_poly.entity_id
_entity_poly.type
_entity_poly.pdbx_seq_one_letter_code
_entity_poly.pdbx_strand_id
1 'polypeptide(L)'
;WRRDVPLLSDVMVVKEEYRTAIENLLEPYLNYYVAEDLQDAMVAVNLLHSHQKGKANFFLLNQFNGHAVLNEAPQATVRALDVVEVDSRYQSLANYLLGQVVIADNGDALPEGFTGTVVEKSGKFYKGKYTLTGGSIGLFEGNKLGRSKNLERLHEEILAQEKVVLDLKHTIQMRHNEVIGFNEQLKENAIKETETAINQLVNQVYGIENKIENLHHNEAAANQRLEDLEAQLE
;
A
#
# COMPACT_ATOMS: atom_id res chain seq x y z
N TRP A 1 24.01 6.19 -26.33
CA TRP A 1 24.12 5.90 -24.89
C TRP A 1 23.29 4.66 -24.55
N ARG A 2 23.90 3.73 -23.82
CA ARG A 2 23.19 2.53 -23.36
C ARG A 2 22.16 2.93 -22.31
N ARG A 3 20.89 2.50 -22.50
CA ARG A 3 19.81 2.76 -21.51
C ARG A 3 20.01 2.02 -20.16
N ASP A 4 20.98 1.09 -20.12
CA ASP A 4 21.17 0.14 -19.02
C ASP A 4 22.32 0.54 -18.06
N VAL A 5 22.82 1.79 -18.09
CA VAL A 5 23.79 2.26 -17.11
C VAL A 5 23.08 2.63 -15.83
N PRO A 6 23.30 1.88 -14.73
CA PRO A 6 22.57 2.08 -13.49
C PRO A 6 23.06 3.36 -12.76
N LEU A 7 22.20 3.86 -11.88
CA LEU A 7 22.60 4.83 -10.87
C LEU A 7 23.21 4.13 -9.65
N LEU A 8 23.97 4.85 -8.82
CA LEU A 8 24.46 4.33 -7.55
C LEU A 8 23.31 3.79 -6.69
N SER A 9 22.18 4.48 -6.68
CA SER A 9 20.97 4.06 -5.96
C SER A 9 20.39 2.73 -6.42
N ASP A 10 20.67 2.29 -7.64
CA ASP A 10 20.17 1.04 -8.20
C ASP A 10 21.06 -0.17 -7.88
N VAL A 11 22.35 0.06 -7.61
CA VAL A 11 23.35 -1.01 -7.43
C VAL A 11 23.65 -1.38 -5.98
N MET A 12 23.10 -0.63 -5.03
CA MET A 12 23.27 -0.87 -3.59
C MET A 12 21.94 -1.14 -2.92
N VAL A 13 21.86 -2.21 -2.13
CA VAL A 13 20.72 -2.54 -1.28
C VAL A 13 21.18 -2.47 0.17
N VAL A 14 20.45 -1.77 1.02
CA VAL A 14 20.79 -1.55 2.42
C VAL A 14 19.73 -2.20 3.30
N LYS A 15 20.16 -2.81 4.43
CA LYS A 15 19.25 -3.30 5.45
C LYS A 15 18.37 -2.15 5.96
N GLU A 16 17.07 -2.39 6.10
CA GLU A 16 16.06 -1.36 6.37
C GLU A 16 16.41 -0.46 7.56
N GLU A 17 16.88 -1.05 8.65
CA GLU A 17 17.23 -0.32 9.87
C GLU A 17 18.40 0.66 9.75
N TYR A 18 19.24 0.53 8.70
CA TYR A 18 20.41 1.40 8.44
C TYR A 18 20.25 2.25 7.19
N ARG A 19 19.13 2.11 6.49
CA ARG A 19 18.88 2.77 5.20
C ARG A 19 19.02 4.28 5.30
N THR A 20 18.36 4.89 6.27
CA THR A 20 18.38 6.34 6.47
C THR A 20 19.80 6.89 6.68
N ALA A 21 20.60 6.18 7.49
CA ALA A 21 22.00 6.56 7.75
C ALA A 21 22.85 6.54 6.47
N ILE A 22 22.76 5.45 5.71
CA ILE A 22 23.55 5.26 4.48
C ILE A 22 23.05 6.19 3.36
N GLU A 23 21.73 6.39 3.21
CA GLU A 23 21.19 7.33 2.23
C GLU A 23 21.63 8.75 2.50
N ASN A 24 21.64 9.20 3.75
CA ASN A 24 22.12 10.53 4.13
C ASN A 24 23.60 10.72 3.79
N LEU A 25 24.44 9.73 4.12
CA LEU A 25 25.86 9.77 3.78
C LEU A 25 26.10 9.83 2.27
N LEU A 26 25.38 9.00 1.51
CA LEU A 26 25.55 8.85 0.07
C LEU A 26 24.70 9.81 -0.77
N GLU A 27 23.91 10.67 -0.16
CA GLU A 27 23.01 11.59 -0.85
C GLU A 27 23.66 12.35 -2.02
N PRO A 28 24.88 12.91 -1.89
CA PRO A 28 25.54 13.62 -2.99
C PRO A 28 25.82 12.74 -4.21
N TYR A 29 25.87 11.43 -4.02
CA TYR A 29 26.30 10.44 -5.02
C TYR A 29 25.18 9.56 -5.56
N LEU A 30 24.00 9.52 -4.94
CA LEU A 30 22.93 8.60 -5.29
C LEU A 30 22.50 8.66 -6.76
N ASN A 31 22.59 9.85 -7.35
CA ASN A 31 22.22 10.09 -8.75
C ASN A 31 23.41 10.00 -9.72
N TYR A 32 24.58 9.52 -9.28
CA TYR A 32 25.71 9.29 -10.17
C TYR A 32 25.48 8.01 -10.96
N TYR A 33 25.74 8.06 -12.25
CA TYR A 33 25.75 6.89 -13.12
C TYR A 33 27.00 6.04 -12.85
N VAL A 34 26.86 4.75 -12.88
CA VAL A 34 27.97 3.80 -12.68
C VAL A 34 28.39 3.25 -14.04
N ALA A 35 29.34 3.93 -14.68
CA ALA A 35 29.88 3.56 -15.97
C ALA A 35 31.05 2.57 -15.83
N GLU A 36 31.28 1.74 -16.83
CA GLU A 36 32.37 0.77 -16.83
C GLU A 36 33.75 1.48 -16.85
N ASP A 37 33.87 2.44 -17.76
CA ASP A 37 35.12 3.15 -18.00
C ASP A 37 34.91 4.60 -18.44
N LEU A 38 36.02 5.31 -18.65
CA LEU A 38 36.01 6.70 -19.09
C LEU A 38 35.41 6.87 -20.50
N GLN A 39 35.60 5.89 -21.40
CA GLN A 39 35.09 5.99 -22.77
C GLN A 39 33.58 6.01 -22.79
N ASP A 40 32.95 5.09 -22.05
CA ASP A 40 31.51 5.04 -21.91
C ASP A 40 30.93 6.33 -21.29
N ALA A 41 31.57 6.87 -20.28
CA ALA A 41 31.16 8.12 -19.64
C ALA A 41 31.29 9.31 -20.64
N MET A 42 32.39 9.37 -21.40
CA MET A 42 32.63 10.46 -22.37
C MET A 42 31.62 10.47 -23.52
N VAL A 43 31.18 9.30 -23.98
CA VAL A 43 30.09 9.20 -24.96
C VAL A 43 28.82 9.90 -24.43
N ALA A 44 28.47 9.65 -23.19
CA ALA A 44 27.31 10.29 -22.57
C ALA A 44 27.51 11.82 -22.39
N VAL A 45 28.67 12.24 -21.92
CA VAL A 45 29.00 13.65 -21.73
C VAL A 45 28.91 14.42 -23.06
N ASN A 46 29.49 13.86 -24.14
CA ASN A 46 29.41 14.46 -25.48
C ASN A 46 27.97 14.56 -26.00
N LEU A 47 27.16 13.52 -25.75
CA LEU A 47 25.76 13.53 -26.11
C LEU A 47 24.96 14.59 -25.35
N LEU A 48 25.17 14.72 -24.04
CA LEU A 48 24.56 15.75 -23.21
C LEU A 48 24.97 17.15 -23.66
N HIS A 49 26.26 17.33 -23.99
CA HIS A 49 26.77 18.62 -24.46
C HIS A 49 26.16 19.01 -25.82
N SER A 50 26.17 18.10 -26.81
CA SER A 50 25.63 18.36 -28.15
C SER A 50 24.14 18.68 -28.14
N HIS A 51 23.37 18.11 -27.21
CA HIS A 51 21.92 18.33 -27.10
C HIS A 51 21.54 19.38 -26.03
N GLN A 52 22.52 20.00 -25.37
CA GLN A 52 22.29 20.99 -24.29
C GLN A 52 21.36 20.45 -23.17
N LYS A 53 21.51 19.15 -22.79
CA LYS A 53 20.65 18.42 -21.83
C LYS A 53 21.14 18.48 -20.38
N GLY A 54 22.01 19.43 -20.03
CA GLY A 54 22.52 19.59 -18.67
C GLY A 54 23.79 18.79 -18.41
N LYS A 55 24.03 18.42 -17.15
CA LYS A 55 25.23 17.71 -16.67
C LYS A 55 24.83 16.41 -16.00
N ALA A 56 25.70 15.40 -16.08
CA ALA A 56 25.61 14.17 -15.32
C ALA A 56 26.95 13.86 -14.67
N ASN A 57 26.90 13.13 -13.57
CA ASN A 57 28.07 12.68 -12.83
C ASN A 57 28.23 11.17 -13.01
N PHE A 58 29.47 10.70 -13.03
CA PHE A 58 29.78 9.30 -13.30
C PHE A 58 30.80 8.77 -12.30
N PHE A 59 30.58 7.54 -11.82
CA PHE A 59 31.62 6.68 -11.27
C PHE A 59 32.19 5.81 -12.40
N LEU A 60 33.49 5.63 -12.42
CA LEU A 60 34.21 4.84 -13.42
C LEU A 60 34.72 3.57 -12.75
N LEU A 61 34.05 2.44 -12.95
CA LEU A 61 34.31 1.19 -12.21
C LEU A 61 35.75 0.71 -12.33
N ASN A 62 36.38 0.84 -13.49
CA ASN A 62 37.76 0.41 -13.73
C ASN A 62 38.81 1.25 -13.00
N GLN A 63 38.42 2.36 -12.37
CA GLN A 63 39.33 3.23 -11.60
C GLN A 63 39.37 2.89 -10.10
N PHE A 64 38.46 2.06 -9.61
CA PHE A 64 38.35 1.71 -8.19
C PHE A 64 39.23 0.49 -7.87
N ASN A 65 40.49 0.72 -7.51
CA ASN A 65 41.44 -0.33 -7.12
C ASN A 65 42.06 -0.04 -5.78
N GLY A 66 42.12 -1.04 -4.89
CA GLY A 66 42.99 -1.02 -3.70
C GLY A 66 42.57 -0.06 -2.58
N HIS A 67 41.31 0.20 -2.39
CA HIS A 67 40.82 1.04 -1.29
C HIS A 67 40.90 0.29 0.04
N ALA A 68 41.35 1.01 1.08
CA ALA A 68 41.43 0.49 2.43
C ALA A 68 40.03 0.22 2.99
N VAL A 69 39.84 -0.96 3.53
CA VAL A 69 38.63 -1.37 4.20
C VAL A 69 38.94 -1.65 5.66
N LEU A 70 38.06 -1.26 6.56
CA LEU A 70 38.17 -1.59 7.98
C LEU A 70 38.04 -3.11 8.16
N ASN A 71 39.02 -3.71 8.87
CA ASN A 71 38.93 -5.13 9.21
C ASN A 71 37.86 -5.37 10.28
N GLU A 72 37.81 -4.49 11.28
CA GLU A 72 36.88 -4.59 12.42
C GLU A 72 36.25 -3.22 12.72
N ALA A 73 35.00 -3.25 13.17
CA ALA A 73 34.34 -2.04 13.65
C ALA A 73 34.85 -1.67 15.04
N PRO A 74 35.06 -0.37 15.33
CA PRO A 74 35.26 0.10 16.69
C PRO A 74 34.13 -0.34 17.63
N GLN A 75 34.42 -0.37 18.93
CA GLN A 75 33.44 -0.77 19.95
C GLN A 75 32.14 0.06 19.84
N ALA A 76 31.01 -0.59 20.00
CA ALA A 76 29.67 0.00 19.88
C ALA A 76 29.32 0.59 18.49
N THR A 77 29.97 0.11 17.42
CA THR A 77 29.65 0.52 16.05
C THR A 77 29.53 -0.68 15.11
N VAL A 78 28.94 -0.48 13.94
CA VAL A 78 28.80 -1.48 12.88
C VAL A 78 29.47 -0.95 11.61
N ARG A 79 30.20 -1.80 10.87
CA ARG A 79 30.78 -1.37 9.59
C ARG A 79 29.66 -1.16 8.58
N ALA A 80 29.70 -0.06 7.82
CA ALA A 80 28.71 0.22 6.80
C ALA A 80 28.65 -0.87 5.71
N LEU A 81 29.79 -1.50 5.38
CA LEU A 81 29.84 -2.61 4.43
C LEU A 81 29.08 -3.87 4.88
N ASP A 82 28.91 -4.11 6.18
CA ASP A 82 28.20 -5.29 6.70
C ASP A 82 26.66 -5.16 6.61
N VAL A 83 26.17 -3.98 6.35
CA VAL A 83 24.74 -3.66 6.25
C VAL A 83 24.31 -3.32 4.84
N VAL A 84 25.22 -3.40 3.86
CA VAL A 84 24.98 -3.11 2.45
C VAL A 84 25.26 -4.34 1.61
N GLU A 85 24.36 -4.67 0.72
CA GLU A 85 24.49 -5.73 -0.27
C GLU A 85 24.75 -5.11 -1.65
N VAL A 86 25.78 -5.57 -2.31
CA VAL A 86 26.15 -5.16 -3.68
C VAL A 86 26.56 -6.38 -4.50
N ASP A 87 26.35 -6.33 -5.80
CA ASP A 87 26.93 -7.31 -6.71
C ASP A 87 28.45 -7.21 -6.70
N SER A 88 29.13 -8.35 -6.88
CA SER A 88 30.60 -8.46 -6.92
C SER A 88 31.27 -7.46 -7.87
N ARG A 89 30.62 -7.12 -8.97
CA ARG A 89 31.04 -6.12 -9.95
C ARG A 89 31.22 -4.73 -9.34
N TYR A 90 30.41 -4.37 -8.35
CA TYR A 90 30.40 -3.05 -7.72
C TYR A 90 31.13 -3.03 -6.36
N GLN A 91 31.73 -4.15 -5.95
CA GLN A 91 32.36 -4.27 -4.65
C GLN A 91 33.49 -3.24 -4.43
N SER A 92 34.30 -2.97 -5.46
CA SER A 92 35.36 -1.99 -5.37
C SER A 92 34.86 -0.55 -5.17
N LEU A 93 33.72 -0.21 -5.79
CA LEU A 93 33.01 1.05 -5.58
C LEU A 93 32.42 1.14 -4.17
N ALA A 94 31.80 0.06 -3.69
CA ALA A 94 31.30 0.01 -2.31
C ALA A 94 32.42 0.15 -1.29
N ASN A 95 33.56 -0.50 -1.51
CA ASN A 95 34.76 -0.36 -0.66
C ASN A 95 35.31 1.08 -0.65
N TYR A 96 35.27 1.76 -1.79
CA TYR A 96 35.67 3.18 -1.86
C TYR A 96 34.73 4.06 -1.04
N LEU A 97 33.42 3.90 -1.20
CA LEU A 97 32.41 4.75 -0.57
C LEU A 97 32.24 4.46 0.93
N LEU A 98 32.30 3.20 1.32
CA LEU A 98 31.88 2.72 2.64
C LEU A 98 32.97 2.00 3.42
N GLY A 99 34.16 1.76 2.83
CA GLY A 99 35.21 0.95 3.43
C GLY A 99 35.77 1.53 4.74
N GLN A 100 35.70 2.83 4.94
CA GLN A 100 36.15 3.54 6.15
C GLN A 100 34.95 4.17 6.91
N VAL A 101 33.76 3.61 6.75
CA VAL A 101 32.52 4.12 7.36
C VAL A 101 32.02 3.16 8.43
N VAL A 102 31.67 3.69 9.58
CA VAL A 102 31.00 2.96 10.67
C VAL A 102 29.72 3.66 11.07
N ILE A 103 28.77 2.87 11.54
CA ILE A 103 27.46 3.35 12.01
C ILE A 103 27.42 3.22 13.52
N ALA A 104 27.09 4.29 14.22
CA ALA A 104 26.91 4.34 15.66
C ALA A 104 25.40 4.44 15.99
N ASP A 105 24.96 3.79 17.06
CA ASP A 105 23.55 3.83 17.48
C ASP A 105 23.11 5.23 17.93
N ASN A 106 24.02 6.00 18.54
CA ASN A 106 23.77 7.37 18.99
C ASN A 106 25.03 8.22 18.89
N GLY A 107 24.86 9.55 19.05
CA GLY A 107 25.95 10.52 18.95
C GLY A 107 27.00 10.44 20.06
N ASP A 108 26.69 9.80 21.18
CA ASP A 108 27.58 9.67 22.33
C ASP A 108 28.63 8.54 22.16
N ALA A 109 28.35 7.62 21.20
CA ALA A 109 29.22 6.48 20.90
C ALA A 109 30.28 6.77 19.83
N LEU A 110 30.77 8.01 19.73
CA LEU A 110 31.86 8.34 18.79
C LEU A 110 33.17 7.71 19.24
N PRO A 111 33.76 6.79 18.46
CA PRO A 111 35.02 6.15 18.86
C PRO A 111 36.16 7.16 18.87
N GLU A 112 36.88 7.28 20.02
CA GLU A 112 38.03 8.14 20.15
C GLU A 112 39.16 7.71 19.22
N GLY A 113 39.79 8.68 18.57
CA GLY A 113 40.91 8.41 17.66
C GLY A 113 40.56 7.79 16.32
N PHE A 114 39.29 7.53 16.03
CA PHE A 114 38.88 6.98 14.75
C PHE A 114 39.00 8.05 13.65
N THR A 115 39.68 7.72 12.56
CA THR A 115 39.96 8.65 11.45
C THR A 115 38.99 8.49 10.25
N GLY A 116 38.16 7.48 10.24
CA GLY A 116 37.15 7.26 9.22
C GLY A 116 35.88 8.14 9.42
N THR A 117 34.84 7.79 8.75
CA THR A 117 33.55 8.47 8.85
C THR A 117 32.64 7.71 9.82
N VAL A 118 32.05 8.41 10.77
CA VAL A 118 31.02 7.88 11.67
C VAL A 118 29.68 8.46 11.27
N VAL A 119 28.68 7.58 11.06
CA VAL A 119 27.32 7.95 10.73
C VAL A 119 26.42 7.55 11.91
N GLU A 120 25.56 8.42 12.34
CA GLU A 120 24.55 8.10 13.35
C GLU A 120 23.40 7.36 12.70
N LYS A 121 22.90 6.28 13.36
CA LYS A 121 21.93 5.32 12.79
C LYS A 121 20.63 5.97 12.32
N SER A 122 20.12 6.99 13.02
CA SER A 122 18.92 7.72 12.59
C SER A 122 19.17 8.64 11.39
N GLY A 123 20.40 8.81 10.97
CA GLY A 123 20.79 9.73 9.92
C GLY A 123 20.84 11.19 10.33
N LYS A 124 20.75 11.49 11.64
CA LYS A 124 20.78 12.87 12.16
C LYS A 124 22.07 13.61 11.80
N PHE A 125 23.20 12.91 11.78
CA PHE A 125 24.49 13.47 11.37
C PHE A 125 25.46 12.38 10.89
N TYR A 126 26.49 12.81 10.17
CA TYR A 126 27.70 12.04 9.98
C TYR A 126 28.94 12.93 10.18
N LYS A 127 29.97 12.32 10.75
CA LYS A 127 31.22 13.01 11.09
C LYS A 127 32.37 12.34 10.35
N GLY A 128 33.02 13.08 9.48
CA GLY A 128 34.31 12.71 8.91
C GLY A 128 35.48 13.20 9.76
N LYS A 129 36.70 13.00 9.28
CA LYS A 129 37.94 13.44 9.99
C LYS A 129 37.92 14.95 10.30
N TYR A 130 37.46 15.76 9.36
CA TYR A 130 37.49 17.24 9.45
C TYR A 130 36.10 17.86 9.20
N THR A 131 35.07 17.07 9.02
CA THR A 131 33.72 17.53 8.63
C THR A 131 32.67 16.98 9.56
N LEU A 132 31.65 17.76 9.81
CA LEU A 132 30.42 17.34 10.44
C LEU A 132 29.27 17.82 9.55
N THR A 133 28.45 16.91 9.15
CA THR A 133 27.21 17.21 8.41
C THR A 133 26.04 16.65 9.22
N GLY A 134 24.99 17.45 9.40
CA GLY A 134 23.83 17.03 10.17
C GLY A 134 22.70 18.01 10.03
N GLY A 135 21.53 17.56 10.45
CA GLY A 135 20.30 18.31 10.39
C GLY A 135 19.08 17.37 10.41
N SER A 136 17.91 17.88 10.08
CA SER A 136 16.73 17.08 9.88
C SER A 136 16.66 16.56 8.44
N ILE A 137 16.34 15.28 8.30
CA ILE A 137 16.00 14.71 7.00
C ILE A 137 14.63 15.25 6.60
N GLY A 138 14.50 15.77 5.38
CA GLY A 138 13.22 16.26 4.87
C GLY A 138 12.16 15.16 4.83
N LEU A 139 10.89 15.52 5.00
CA LEU A 139 9.74 14.58 5.01
C LEU A 139 9.62 13.72 3.72
N PHE A 140 10.30 14.11 2.65
CA PHE A 140 10.28 13.43 1.35
C PHE A 140 11.63 12.78 0.97
N GLU A 141 12.58 12.75 1.89
CA GLU A 141 13.90 12.15 1.70
C GLU A 141 13.92 10.77 2.33
N GLY A 142 14.16 9.76 1.53
CA GLY A 142 14.23 8.36 1.94
C GLY A 142 13.84 7.41 0.80
N ASN A 143 14.23 6.14 0.92
CA ASN A 143 13.93 5.08 -0.06
C ASN A 143 14.56 5.28 -1.46
N LYS A 144 15.69 5.96 -1.56
CA LYS A 144 16.41 6.17 -2.81
C LYS A 144 17.29 4.95 -3.17
N LEU A 145 17.89 4.28 -2.16
CA LEU A 145 18.72 3.10 -2.35
C LEU A 145 17.87 1.84 -2.60
N GLY A 146 18.35 0.96 -3.48
CA GLY A 146 17.64 -0.24 -3.87
C GLY A 146 16.37 0.02 -4.68
N ARG A 147 16.28 1.15 -5.38
CA ARG A 147 15.10 1.58 -6.14
C ARG A 147 14.61 0.52 -7.13
N SER A 148 15.52 -0.11 -7.87
CA SER A 148 15.17 -1.15 -8.84
C SER A 148 14.51 -2.35 -8.15
N LYS A 149 15.14 -2.87 -7.08
CA LYS A 149 14.60 -3.98 -6.29
C LYS A 149 13.27 -3.64 -5.61
N ASN A 150 13.12 -2.40 -5.12
CA ASN A 150 11.86 -1.93 -4.55
C ASN A 150 10.75 -1.83 -5.60
N LEU A 151 11.06 -1.39 -6.82
CA LEU A 151 10.10 -1.35 -7.94
C LEU A 151 9.65 -2.75 -8.35
N GLU A 152 10.57 -3.72 -8.42
CA GLU A 152 10.25 -5.12 -8.70
C GLU A 152 9.32 -5.69 -7.62
N ARG A 153 9.67 -5.52 -6.32
CA ARG A 153 8.83 -5.96 -5.21
C ARG A 153 7.43 -5.32 -5.22
N LEU A 154 7.36 -4.00 -5.44
CA LEU A 154 6.08 -3.30 -5.53
C LEU A 154 5.26 -3.78 -6.72
N HIS A 155 5.90 -4.09 -7.85
CA HIS A 155 5.22 -4.66 -9.01
C HIS A 155 4.63 -6.03 -8.70
N GLU A 156 5.37 -6.91 -8.04
CA GLU A 156 4.88 -8.21 -7.58
C GLU A 156 3.71 -8.06 -6.59
N GLU A 157 3.82 -7.13 -5.64
CA GLU A 157 2.74 -6.83 -4.69
C GLU A 157 1.47 -6.33 -5.40
N ILE A 158 1.61 -5.46 -6.41
CA ILE A 158 0.49 -4.98 -7.23
C ILE A 158 -0.20 -6.16 -7.93
N LEU A 159 0.56 -7.02 -8.61
CA LEU A 159 0.00 -8.20 -9.30
C LEU A 159 -0.73 -9.14 -8.34
N ALA A 160 -0.17 -9.35 -7.14
CA ALA A 160 -0.80 -10.16 -6.10
C ALA A 160 -2.13 -9.54 -5.62
N GLN A 161 -2.16 -8.24 -5.39
CA GLN A 161 -3.37 -7.52 -4.98
C GLN A 161 -4.42 -7.46 -6.09
N GLU A 162 -4.02 -7.27 -7.34
CA GLU A 162 -4.94 -7.31 -8.49
C GLU A 162 -5.66 -8.66 -8.59
N LYS A 163 -4.94 -9.77 -8.35
CA LYS A 163 -5.53 -11.11 -8.30
C LYS A 163 -6.57 -11.23 -7.18
N VAL A 164 -6.24 -10.77 -5.97
CA VAL A 164 -7.18 -10.78 -4.83
C VAL A 164 -8.44 -9.97 -5.15
N VAL A 165 -8.28 -8.79 -5.76
CA VAL A 165 -9.42 -7.94 -6.16
C VAL A 165 -10.28 -8.65 -7.20
N LEU A 166 -9.68 -9.37 -8.16
CA LEU A 166 -10.43 -10.12 -9.17
C LEU A 166 -11.24 -11.25 -8.54
N ASP A 167 -10.64 -12.02 -7.63
CA ASP A 167 -11.29 -13.12 -6.93
C ASP A 167 -12.44 -12.63 -6.04
N LEU A 168 -12.25 -11.50 -5.36
CA LEU A 168 -13.30 -10.85 -4.57
C LEU A 168 -14.46 -10.37 -5.44
N LYS A 169 -14.18 -9.75 -6.58
CA LYS A 169 -15.22 -9.33 -7.55
C LYS A 169 -16.03 -10.52 -8.04
N HIS A 170 -15.37 -11.63 -8.36
CA HIS A 170 -16.04 -12.86 -8.76
C HIS A 170 -16.95 -13.41 -7.64
N THR A 171 -16.43 -13.45 -6.42
CA THR A 171 -17.20 -13.89 -5.24
C THR A 171 -18.43 -13.01 -4.99
N ILE A 172 -18.26 -11.69 -5.06
CA ILE A 172 -19.40 -10.74 -4.92
C ILE A 172 -20.44 -10.99 -6.00
N GLN A 173 -20.04 -11.20 -7.25
CA GLN A 173 -20.98 -11.47 -8.34
C GLN A 173 -21.73 -12.78 -8.12
N MET A 174 -21.07 -13.84 -7.67
CA MET A 174 -21.71 -15.11 -7.33
C MET A 174 -22.74 -14.94 -6.20
N ARG A 175 -22.36 -14.25 -5.11
CA ARG A 175 -23.28 -13.98 -4.00
C ARG A 175 -24.46 -13.11 -4.41
N HIS A 176 -24.24 -12.15 -5.27
CA HIS A 176 -25.30 -11.31 -5.81
C HIS A 176 -26.32 -12.13 -6.63
N ASN A 177 -25.83 -13.04 -7.48
CA ASN A 177 -26.70 -13.94 -8.24
C ASN A 177 -27.48 -14.91 -7.33
N GLU A 178 -26.85 -15.42 -6.25
CA GLU A 178 -27.55 -16.23 -5.24
C GLU A 178 -28.69 -15.44 -4.58
N VAL A 179 -28.47 -14.20 -4.19
CA VAL A 179 -29.49 -13.32 -3.59
C VAL A 179 -30.67 -13.09 -4.56
N ILE A 180 -30.36 -12.83 -5.84
CA ILE A 180 -31.41 -12.69 -6.87
C ILE A 180 -32.22 -13.98 -6.96
N GLY A 181 -31.55 -15.14 -7.01
CA GLY A 181 -32.23 -16.44 -7.06
C GLY A 181 -33.12 -16.71 -5.84
N PHE A 182 -32.67 -16.35 -4.64
CA PHE A 182 -33.50 -16.47 -3.42
C PHE A 182 -34.69 -15.51 -3.44
N ASN A 183 -34.53 -14.28 -3.91
CA ASN A 183 -35.64 -13.33 -4.02
C ASN A 183 -36.71 -13.81 -5.03
N GLU A 184 -36.31 -14.43 -6.14
CA GLU A 184 -37.23 -15.06 -7.07
C GLU A 184 -37.98 -16.25 -6.45
N GLN A 185 -37.30 -17.06 -5.62
CA GLN A 185 -37.92 -18.21 -4.94
C GLN A 185 -38.89 -17.79 -3.83
N LEU A 186 -38.61 -16.73 -3.11
CA LEU A 186 -39.47 -16.21 -2.03
C LEU A 186 -40.81 -15.72 -2.53
N LYS A 187 -41.00 -15.52 -3.84
CA LYS A 187 -42.27 -15.09 -4.46
C LYS A 187 -42.95 -13.94 -3.70
N GLU A 188 -42.16 -12.96 -3.25
CA GLU A 188 -42.65 -11.83 -2.44
C GLU A 188 -43.88 -11.15 -3.06
N ASN A 189 -43.89 -11.01 -4.38
CA ASN A 189 -45.02 -10.43 -5.09
C ASN A 189 -46.27 -11.30 -4.96
N ALA A 190 -46.15 -12.64 -5.09
CA ALA A 190 -47.26 -13.56 -4.93
C ALA A 190 -47.82 -13.58 -3.50
N ILE A 191 -46.94 -13.49 -2.49
CA ILE A 191 -47.34 -13.37 -1.07
C ILE A 191 -48.14 -12.09 -0.87
N LYS A 192 -47.65 -10.94 -1.33
CA LYS A 192 -48.31 -9.64 -1.20
C LYS A 192 -49.65 -9.59 -1.92
N GLU A 193 -49.77 -10.18 -3.11
CA GLU A 193 -51.05 -10.33 -3.84
C GLU A 193 -52.03 -11.19 -3.05
N THR A 194 -51.55 -12.30 -2.49
CA THR A 194 -52.42 -13.21 -1.69
C THR A 194 -52.89 -12.54 -0.40
N GLU A 195 -52.03 -11.84 0.31
CA GLU A 195 -52.38 -11.06 1.51
C GLU A 195 -53.42 -9.99 1.19
N THR A 196 -53.29 -9.30 0.06
CA THR A 196 -54.26 -8.30 -0.39
C THR A 196 -55.61 -8.94 -0.66
N ALA A 197 -55.65 -10.10 -1.34
CA ALA A 197 -56.88 -10.85 -1.61
C ALA A 197 -57.51 -11.36 -0.31
N ILE A 198 -56.74 -11.86 0.64
CA ILE A 198 -57.25 -12.28 1.96
C ILE A 198 -57.90 -11.11 2.67
N ASN A 199 -57.25 -9.94 2.74
CA ASN A 199 -57.82 -8.76 3.38
C ASN A 199 -59.13 -8.29 2.73
N GLN A 200 -59.21 -8.37 1.41
CA GLN A 200 -60.46 -8.05 0.70
C GLN A 200 -61.59 -9.02 1.05
N LEU A 201 -61.31 -10.34 1.11
CA LEU A 201 -62.30 -11.35 1.49
C LEU A 201 -62.75 -11.20 2.93
N VAL A 202 -61.80 -10.93 3.86
CA VAL A 202 -62.15 -10.67 5.26
C VAL A 202 -63.10 -9.48 5.39
N ASN A 203 -62.86 -8.38 4.69
CA ASN A 203 -63.74 -7.23 4.71
C ASN A 203 -65.13 -7.55 4.11
N GLN A 204 -65.21 -8.40 3.08
CA GLN A 204 -66.47 -8.86 2.52
C GLN A 204 -67.25 -9.72 3.53
N VAL A 205 -66.58 -10.64 4.22
CA VAL A 205 -67.18 -11.49 5.26
C VAL A 205 -67.75 -10.61 6.36
N TYR A 206 -67.02 -9.66 6.91
CA TYR A 206 -67.56 -8.71 7.91
C TYR A 206 -68.74 -7.93 7.40
N GLY A 207 -68.71 -7.49 6.14
CA GLY A 207 -69.86 -6.80 5.55
C GLY A 207 -71.11 -7.68 5.43
N ILE A 208 -70.96 -8.98 5.17
CA ILE A 208 -72.06 -9.95 5.12
C ILE A 208 -72.54 -10.28 6.53
N GLU A 209 -71.65 -10.51 7.48
CA GLU A 209 -72.02 -10.76 8.88
C GLU A 209 -72.89 -9.62 9.45
N ASN A 210 -72.49 -8.38 9.25
CA ASN A 210 -73.28 -7.21 9.65
C ASN A 210 -74.69 -7.17 8.99
N LYS A 211 -74.76 -7.55 7.73
CA LYS A 211 -76.07 -7.63 7.05
C LYS A 211 -76.92 -8.73 7.64
N ILE A 212 -76.38 -9.88 7.95
CA ILE A 212 -77.04 -10.98 8.60
C ILE A 212 -77.59 -10.54 9.96
N GLU A 213 -76.79 -9.91 10.77
CA GLU A 213 -77.16 -9.40 12.09
C GLU A 213 -78.29 -8.37 12.01
N ASN A 214 -78.19 -7.43 11.05
CA ASN A 214 -79.27 -6.47 10.80
C ASN A 214 -80.58 -7.15 10.33
N LEU A 215 -80.53 -8.22 9.49
CA LEU A 215 -81.63 -8.96 9.08
C LEU A 215 -82.34 -9.72 10.23
N HIS A 216 -81.52 -10.35 11.10
CA HIS A 216 -82.08 -11.00 12.32
C HIS A 216 -82.72 -10.00 13.26
N HIS A 217 -82.15 -8.81 13.43
CA HIS A 217 -82.78 -7.77 14.23
C HIS A 217 -84.13 -7.31 13.63
N ASN A 218 -84.16 -7.11 12.31
CA ASN A 218 -85.40 -6.74 11.62
C ASN A 218 -86.46 -7.88 11.66
N GLU A 219 -86.02 -9.12 11.56
CA GLU A 219 -86.91 -10.29 11.69
C GLU A 219 -87.52 -10.36 13.10
N ALA A 220 -86.68 -10.20 14.13
CA ALA A 220 -87.13 -10.16 15.53
C ALA A 220 -88.15 -9.03 15.77
N ALA A 221 -87.88 -7.82 15.24
CA ALA A 221 -88.75 -6.68 15.35
C ALA A 221 -90.13 -6.90 14.59
N ALA A 222 -90.07 -7.58 13.43
CA ALA A 222 -91.23 -7.91 12.68
C ALA A 222 -92.11 -8.96 13.41
N ASN A 223 -91.53 -9.99 13.96
CA ASN A 223 -92.22 -11.02 14.75
C ASN A 223 -92.86 -10.42 15.98
N GLN A 224 -92.13 -9.50 16.70
CA GLN A 224 -92.72 -8.82 17.86
C GLN A 224 -93.94 -7.99 17.45
N ARG A 225 -93.87 -7.28 16.31
CA ARG A 225 -95.04 -6.55 15.79
C ARG A 225 -96.18 -7.44 15.44
N LEU A 226 -95.95 -8.65 14.91
CA LEU A 226 -96.93 -9.61 14.56
C LEU A 226 -97.66 -10.13 15.83
N GLU A 227 -96.89 -10.46 16.87
CA GLU A 227 -97.39 -10.85 18.19
C GLU A 227 -98.27 -9.74 18.80
N ASP A 228 -97.77 -8.47 18.74
CA ASP A 228 -98.51 -7.30 19.26
C ASP A 228 -99.83 -7.07 18.50
N LEU A 229 -99.88 -7.30 17.19
CA LEU A 229 -101.07 -7.20 16.38
C LEU A 229 -102.04 -8.35 16.62
N GLU A 230 -101.53 -9.57 16.81
CA GLU A 230 -102.40 -10.72 17.18
C GLU A 230 -103.07 -10.52 18.52
N ALA A 231 -102.35 -9.96 19.52
CA ALA A 231 -102.86 -9.63 20.84
C ALA A 231 -103.92 -8.47 20.83
N GLN A 232 -103.91 -7.65 19.79
CA GLN A 232 -104.95 -6.60 19.61
C GLN A 232 -106.21 -7.07 18.91
N LEU A 233 -106.18 -8.26 18.31
CA LEU A 233 -107.33 -8.87 17.61
C LEU A 233 -108.13 -9.82 18.46
N GLU A 234 -107.62 -10.21 19.66
CA GLU A 234 -108.34 -10.91 20.71
C GLU A 234 -109.09 -9.93 21.62
#